data_103ece6d41cdcba4a34a73afe8cad9dc
#
_entry.id   103ece6d41cdcba4a34a73afe8cad9dc
#
_cell.length_a   1.000
_cell.length_b   1.000
_cell.length_c   1.000
_cell.angle_alpha   90.00
_cell.angle_beta   90.00
_cell.angle_gamma   90.00
#
_symmetry.space_group_name_H-M   'P 1'
#
loop_
_entity.id
_entity.type
_entity.pdbx_description
1 polymer ?
#
loop_
_entity_poly.entity_id
_entity_poly.type
_entity_poly.pdbx_seq_one_letter_code
_entity_poly.pdbx_strand_id
1 'polypeptide(L)'
;HLEDGGDGLLDADDHLLFYGQSTDRWIADPDGERRFLTNPFTGSNVYWVSIGAGVPTDSETIDGSLVGDPAIHTTYTAREHYELQRAPLNIAPGSIPSGKEWYWELLQPGVPQTLDVSLSDAASTAVTLRVGVTTHALGDARVQLLWDTRVVATSSLPRDELTVLQDTIEVEGG
;
A
#
# COMPACT_ATOMS: atom_id res chain seq x y z
N HIS A 1 -9.14 25.01 -0.18
CA HIS A 1 -9.44 26.17 0.67
C HIS A 1 -8.37 27.23 0.46
N LEU A 2 -8.78 28.46 0.19
CA LEU A 2 -7.91 29.65 0.10
C LEU A 2 -8.07 30.45 1.40
N GLU A 3 -6.97 30.69 2.09
CA GLU A 3 -6.89 31.61 3.21
C GLU A 3 -6.30 32.93 2.68
N ASP A 4 -7.17 33.93 2.50
CA ASP A 4 -6.84 35.20 1.84
C ASP A 4 -6.63 36.35 2.84
N GLY A 5 -6.24 36.09 4.06
CA GLY A 5 -6.06 37.14 5.06
C GLY A 5 -7.30 38.01 5.36
N GLY A 6 -8.39 37.85 4.62
CA GLY A 6 -9.67 38.58 4.77
C GLY A 6 -9.74 39.91 4.03
N ASP A 7 -8.86 40.22 3.12
CA ASP A 7 -8.83 41.48 2.36
C ASP A 7 -9.37 41.35 0.92
N GLY A 8 -9.56 40.11 0.45
CA GLY A 8 -10.11 39.80 -0.88
C GLY A 8 -9.11 39.99 -2.02
N LEU A 9 -7.84 40.12 -1.72
CA LEU A 9 -6.73 40.19 -2.69
C LEU A 9 -5.88 38.96 -2.54
N LEU A 10 -5.41 38.40 -3.65
CA LEU A 10 -4.46 37.30 -3.62
C LEU A 10 -3.04 37.86 -3.59
N ASP A 11 -2.34 37.71 -2.48
CA ASP A 11 -1.00 38.21 -2.27
C ASP A 11 -0.04 37.21 -1.59
N ALA A 12 1.11 37.68 -1.14
CA ALA A 12 2.17 36.82 -0.61
C ALA A 12 1.87 36.22 0.77
N ASP A 13 0.87 36.75 1.47
CA ASP A 13 0.47 36.29 2.79
C ASP A 13 -0.66 35.26 2.73
N ASP A 14 -1.17 34.99 1.51
CA ASP A 14 -2.24 34.03 1.28
C ASP A 14 -1.75 32.59 1.17
N HIS A 15 -2.58 31.66 1.59
CA HIS A 15 -2.28 30.24 1.60
C HIS A 15 -3.37 29.42 0.92
N LEU A 16 -2.97 28.58 -0.02
CA LEU A 16 -3.85 27.58 -0.62
C LEU A 16 -3.66 26.23 0.06
N LEU A 17 -4.69 25.79 0.77
CA LEU A 17 -4.74 24.48 1.39
C LEU A 17 -5.54 23.50 0.54
N PHE A 18 -4.97 22.38 0.20
CA PHE A 18 -5.66 21.28 -0.47
C PHE A 18 -5.13 19.93 -0.03
N TYR A 19 -5.95 18.90 -0.15
CA TYR A 19 -5.55 17.55 0.14
C TYR A 19 -4.92 16.91 -1.09
N GLY A 20 -3.60 16.66 -1.01
CA GLY A 20 -2.87 15.93 -2.04
C GLY A 20 -2.88 14.42 -1.76
N GLN A 21 -3.26 13.61 -2.74
CA GLN A 21 -3.18 12.16 -2.65
C GLN A 21 -1.87 11.66 -3.26
N SER A 22 -1.24 10.66 -2.63
CA SER A 22 -0.15 9.92 -3.26
C SER A 22 -0.65 9.09 -4.44
N THR A 23 0.22 8.86 -5.43
CA THR A 23 -0.05 7.90 -6.51
C THR A 23 -0.15 6.49 -5.97
N ASP A 24 0.66 6.17 -4.97
CA ASP A 24 0.69 4.90 -4.28
C ASP A 24 -0.05 5.02 -2.94
N ARG A 25 -0.96 4.11 -2.67
CA ARG A 25 -1.80 4.20 -1.48
C ARG A 25 -2.45 2.87 -1.08
N TRP A 26 -2.79 2.79 0.19
CA TRP A 26 -3.67 1.73 0.68
C TRP A 26 -5.11 2.04 0.31
N ILE A 27 -5.78 1.06 -0.27
CA ILE A 27 -7.23 1.12 -0.55
C ILE A 27 -7.93 -0.01 0.19
N ALA A 28 -9.18 0.23 0.57
CA ALA A 28 -10.05 -0.80 1.12
C ALA A 28 -10.90 -1.38 -0.01
N ASP A 29 -10.94 -2.69 -0.10
CA ASP A 29 -11.89 -3.39 -0.97
C ASP A 29 -13.28 -3.42 -0.31
N PRO A 30 -14.35 -3.71 -1.05
CA PRO A 30 -15.73 -3.71 -0.52
C PRO A 30 -15.96 -4.65 0.68
N ASP A 31 -15.16 -5.70 0.82
CA ASP A 31 -15.16 -6.65 1.93
C ASP A 31 -14.35 -6.17 3.15
N GLY A 32 -13.74 -4.97 3.05
CA GLY A 32 -12.95 -4.36 4.11
C GLY A 32 -11.48 -4.76 4.13
N GLU A 33 -11.07 -5.67 3.26
CA GLU A 33 -9.66 -5.99 3.08
C GLU A 33 -8.90 -4.77 2.55
N ARG A 34 -7.65 -4.64 2.96
CA ARG A 34 -6.80 -3.54 2.51
C ARG A 34 -5.71 -4.08 1.59
N ARG A 35 -5.58 -3.43 0.44
CA ARG A 35 -4.48 -3.68 -0.50
C ARG A 35 -3.74 -2.41 -0.82
N PHE A 36 -2.47 -2.55 -1.13
CA PHE A 36 -1.66 -1.45 -1.63
C PHE A 36 -1.85 -1.31 -3.14
N LEU A 37 -2.07 -0.09 -3.59
CA LEU A 37 -2.16 0.25 -5.00
C LEU A 37 -0.90 1.01 -5.38
N THR A 38 -0.09 0.41 -6.24
CA THR A 38 1.06 1.07 -6.87
C THR A 38 0.65 1.61 -8.22
N ASN A 39 1.04 2.84 -8.52
CA ASN A 39 0.86 3.40 -9.86
C ASN A 39 2.12 3.10 -10.71
N PRO A 40 2.05 2.21 -11.69
CA PRO A 40 3.23 1.82 -12.47
C PRO A 40 3.69 2.89 -13.48
N PHE A 41 2.92 3.96 -13.66
CA PHE A 41 3.18 4.95 -14.72
C PHE A 41 3.81 6.24 -14.21
N THR A 42 3.56 6.61 -12.96
CA THR A 42 4.09 7.84 -12.38
C THR A 42 4.17 7.77 -10.87
N GLY A 43 5.23 8.31 -10.29
CA GLY A 43 5.39 8.52 -8.85
C GLY A 43 4.87 9.88 -8.37
N SER A 44 4.23 10.67 -9.26
CA SER A 44 3.78 12.02 -8.93
C SER A 44 2.37 12.27 -9.43
N ASN A 45 1.51 12.85 -8.61
CA ASN A 45 0.24 13.42 -9.02
C ASN A 45 0.44 14.88 -9.43
N VAL A 46 -0.37 15.31 -10.40
CA VAL A 46 -0.40 16.70 -10.88
C VAL A 46 -1.74 17.31 -10.49
N TYR A 47 -1.66 18.45 -9.85
CA TYR A 47 -2.82 19.25 -9.47
C TYR A 47 -2.80 20.56 -10.24
N TRP A 48 -3.92 20.95 -10.78
CA TRP A 48 -4.08 22.19 -11.53
C TRP A 48 -4.78 23.22 -10.64
N VAL A 49 -4.13 24.36 -10.49
CA VAL A 49 -4.70 25.50 -9.78
C VAL A 49 -5.05 26.56 -10.83
N SER A 50 -6.28 27.04 -10.80
CA SER A 50 -6.73 28.12 -11.66
C SER A 50 -7.47 29.17 -10.83
N ILE A 51 -7.25 30.44 -11.16
CA ILE A 51 -7.99 31.55 -10.59
C ILE A 51 -9.19 31.80 -11.50
N GLY A 52 -10.38 31.80 -10.92
CA GLY A 52 -11.62 32.04 -11.68
C GLY A 52 -12.82 32.21 -10.75
N ALA A 53 -13.96 32.54 -11.33
CA ALA A 53 -15.22 32.64 -10.60
C ALA A 53 -15.73 31.24 -10.23
N GLY A 54 -15.06 30.56 -9.29
CA GLY A 54 -15.53 29.33 -8.67
C GLY A 54 -16.64 29.58 -7.67
N VAL A 55 -17.43 28.55 -7.39
CA VAL A 55 -18.32 28.57 -6.23
C VAL A 55 -17.43 28.38 -5.01
N PRO A 56 -17.41 29.31 -4.03
CA PRO A 56 -16.66 29.10 -2.80
C PRO A 56 -17.14 27.81 -2.14
N THR A 57 -16.22 26.89 -1.87
CA THR A 57 -16.52 25.75 -1.02
C THR A 57 -16.16 26.17 0.39
N ASP A 58 -17.16 26.42 1.21
CA ASP A 58 -16.92 26.70 2.62
C ASP A 58 -16.22 25.49 3.24
N SER A 59 -15.05 25.74 3.84
CA SER A 59 -14.41 24.73 4.67
C SER A 59 -15.11 24.72 6.03
N GLU A 60 -15.58 23.57 6.44
CA GLU A 60 -16.07 23.39 7.80
C GLU A 60 -14.88 23.44 8.76
N THR A 61 -14.92 24.40 9.68
CA THR A 61 -13.96 24.45 10.77
C THR A 61 -14.45 23.52 11.88
N ILE A 62 -13.74 22.44 12.10
CA ILE A 62 -14.03 21.51 13.20
C ILE A 62 -13.14 21.90 14.38
N ASP A 63 -13.76 22.09 15.54
CA ASP A 63 -13.01 22.26 16.80
C ASP A 63 -12.26 20.96 17.08
N GLY A 64 -10.94 21.01 16.92
CA GLY A 64 -10.03 19.90 17.21
C GLY A 64 -9.63 19.79 18.69
N SER A 65 -10.24 20.60 19.56
CA SER A 65 -9.98 20.54 21.01
C SER A 65 -10.37 19.18 21.55
N LEU A 66 -9.51 18.59 22.38
CA LEU A 66 -9.81 17.34 23.06
C LEU A 66 -10.97 17.56 24.05
N VAL A 67 -12.06 16.82 23.88
CA VAL A 67 -13.19 16.81 24.79
C VAL A 67 -13.06 15.65 25.77
N GLY A 68 -12.93 15.96 27.07
CA GLY A 68 -12.80 14.96 28.12
C GLY A 68 -11.36 14.48 28.33
N ASP A 69 -11.22 13.32 28.94
CA ASP A 69 -9.94 12.63 29.15
C ASP A 69 -9.83 11.50 28.11
N PRO A 70 -9.25 11.77 26.94
CA PRO A 70 -9.19 10.77 25.87
C PRO A 70 -8.26 9.63 26.28
N ALA A 71 -8.66 8.40 25.95
CA ALA A 71 -7.79 7.27 26.10
C ALA A 71 -6.50 7.46 25.29
N ILE A 72 -5.36 7.42 25.95
CA ILE A 72 -4.07 7.49 25.28
C ILE A 72 -3.79 6.14 24.62
N HIS A 73 -3.85 6.10 23.31
CA HIS A 73 -3.41 4.94 22.54
C HIS A 73 -1.88 5.01 22.40
N THR A 74 -1.19 4.06 23.01
CA THR A 74 0.27 3.95 22.94
C THR A 74 0.76 3.07 21.79
N THR A 75 -0.15 2.36 21.14
CA THR A 75 0.14 1.46 20.05
C THR A 75 -0.87 1.62 18.90
N TYR A 76 -0.45 1.31 17.69
CA TYR A 76 -1.31 1.28 16.51
C TYR A 76 -0.91 0.12 15.60
N THR A 77 -1.81 -0.32 14.73
CA THR A 77 -1.49 -1.31 13.71
C THR A 77 -0.83 -0.65 12.52
N ALA A 78 0.48 -0.84 12.39
CA ALA A 78 1.21 -0.44 11.19
C ALA A 78 0.94 -1.40 10.03
N ARG A 79 1.03 -0.89 8.82
CA ARG A 79 1.02 -1.68 7.57
C ARG A 79 2.16 -1.20 6.71
N GLU A 80 3.01 -2.14 6.36
CA GLU A 80 4.14 -1.91 5.48
C GLU A 80 3.91 -2.62 4.15
N HIS A 81 4.34 -2.01 3.06
CA HIS A 81 4.31 -2.60 1.75
C HIS A 81 5.71 -2.64 1.17
N TYR A 82 6.12 -3.81 0.72
CA TYR A 82 7.42 -4.03 0.09
C TYR A 82 7.19 -4.51 -1.33
N GLU A 83 7.63 -3.73 -2.28
CA GLU A 83 7.55 -4.05 -3.71
C GLU A 83 8.69 -3.34 -4.44
N LEU A 84 9.41 -4.10 -5.26
CA LEU A 84 10.37 -3.56 -6.21
C LEU A 84 10.05 -4.14 -7.58
N GLN A 85 9.90 -3.29 -8.56
CA GLN A 85 9.54 -3.68 -9.93
C GLN A 85 10.81 -4.10 -10.71
N ARG A 86 11.31 -5.31 -10.45
CA ARG A 86 12.54 -5.85 -11.03
C ARG A 86 12.33 -6.90 -12.10
N ALA A 87 11.30 -7.72 -11.95
CA ALA A 87 11.03 -8.87 -12.81
C ALA A 87 9.74 -8.65 -13.61
N PRO A 88 9.83 -8.35 -14.92
CA PRO A 88 8.66 -8.29 -15.77
C PRO A 88 8.13 -9.69 -16.07
N LEU A 89 6.83 -9.88 -15.99
CA LEU A 89 6.16 -11.08 -16.42
C LEU A 89 5.31 -10.79 -17.65
N ASN A 90 5.81 -11.16 -18.83
CA ASN A 90 5.07 -11.04 -20.07
C ASN A 90 4.03 -12.15 -20.16
N ILE A 91 2.81 -11.86 -19.71
CA ILE A 91 1.67 -12.75 -19.87
C ILE A 91 0.71 -12.18 -20.90
N ALA A 92 -0.07 -13.09 -21.52
CA ALA A 92 -1.10 -12.67 -22.47
C ALA A 92 -2.11 -11.71 -21.80
N PRO A 93 -2.54 -10.66 -22.50
CA PRO A 93 -3.51 -9.72 -21.97
C PRO A 93 -4.79 -10.41 -21.50
N GLY A 94 -5.27 -10.04 -20.31
CA GLY A 94 -6.55 -10.49 -19.78
C GLY A 94 -6.49 -11.35 -18.52
N SER A 95 -5.34 -11.95 -18.20
CA SER A 95 -5.21 -12.80 -17.01
C SER A 95 -4.85 -12.02 -15.75
N ILE A 96 -4.05 -10.95 -15.90
CA ILE A 96 -3.64 -10.07 -14.79
C ILE A 96 -3.99 -8.62 -15.14
N PRO A 97 -4.54 -7.85 -14.22
CA PRO A 97 -4.82 -6.44 -14.44
C PRO A 97 -3.58 -5.66 -14.85
N SER A 98 -3.70 -4.76 -15.81
CA SER A 98 -2.63 -3.85 -16.23
C SER A 98 -2.00 -3.14 -15.03
N GLY A 99 -0.67 -3.05 -15.02
CA GLY A 99 0.10 -2.54 -13.90
C GLY A 99 0.53 -3.60 -12.89
N LYS A 100 0.19 -4.87 -13.13
CA LYS A 100 0.62 -6.00 -12.31
C LYS A 100 1.55 -6.95 -13.08
N GLU A 101 2.17 -6.47 -14.13
CA GLU A 101 3.14 -7.20 -14.96
C GLU A 101 4.57 -7.17 -14.39
N TRP A 102 4.80 -6.39 -13.34
CA TRP A 102 6.09 -6.28 -12.66
C TRP A 102 6.03 -6.90 -11.27
N TYR A 103 7.09 -7.62 -10.93
CA TYR A 103 7.23 -8.33 -9.66
C TYR A 103 8.58 -8.00 -9.02
N TRP A 104 8.70 -8.26 -7.73
CA TRP A 104 9.93 -8.02 -6.99
C TRP A 104 11.02 -9.01 -7.40
N GLU A 105 10.72 -10.32 -7.37
CA GLU A 105 11.71 -11.36 -7.66
C GLU A 105 11.17 -12.45 -8.58
N LEU A 106 12.07 -13.03 -9.35
CA LEU A 106 11.82 -14.21 -10.15
C LEU A 106 12.21 -15.45 -9.35
N LEU A 107 11.21 -16.23 -8.95
CA LEU A 107 11.43 -17.48 -8.23
C LEU A 107 11.86 -18.60 -9.18
N GLN A 108 12.86 -19.35 -8.80
CA GLN A 108 13.31 -20.55 -9.52
C GLN A 108 12.96 -21.79 -8.71
N PRO A 109 12.51 -22.91 -9.35
CA PRO A 109 12.20 -24.13 -8.65
C PRO A 109 13.38 -24.65 -7.83
N GLY A 110 13.16 -24.94 -6.55
CA GLY A 110 14.18 -25.46 -5.64
C GLY A 110 15.22 -24.46 -5.17
N VAL A 111 15.12 -23.18 -5.56
CA VAL A 111 16.03 -22.13 -5.12
C VAL A 111 15.28 -21.16 -4.20
N PRO A 112 15.52 -21.18 -2.88
CA PRO A 112 14.92 -20.21 -1.97
C PRO A 112 15.37 -18.79 -2.30
N GLN A 113 14.42 -17.85 -2.24
CA GLN A 113 14.70 -16.43 -2.26
C GLN A 113 14.44 -15.85 -0.87
N THR A 114 15.39 -15.09 -0.36
CA THR A 114 15.26 -14.40 0.93
C THR A 114 14.97 -12.93 0.67
N LEU A 115 13.93 -12.44 1.31
CA LEU A 115 13.54 -11.04 1.30
C LEU A 115 13.62 -10.52 2.73
N ASP A 116 14.49 -9.53 2.96
CA ASP A 116 14.61 -8.90 4.26
C ASP A 116 13.52 -7.83 4.42
N VAL A 117 12.77 -7.90 5.50
CA VAL A 117 11.74 -6.92 5.85
C VAL A 117 12.06 -6.32 7.22
N SER A 118 11.96 -5.01 7.32
CA SER A 118 12.15 -4.31 8.59
C SER A 118 10.83 -4.18 9.33
N LEU A 119 10.80 -4.62 10.57
CA LEU A 119 9.69 -4.44 11.49
C LEU A 119 10.12 -3.44 12.58
N SER A 120 10.42 -2.20 12.17
CA SER A 120 10.84 -1.16 13.11
C SER A 120 9.73 -0.87 14.11
N ASP A 121 10.13 -0.74 15.37
CA ASP A 121 9.22 -0.40 16.49
C ASP A 121 8.05 -1.37 16.70
N ALA A 122 8.19 -2.62 16.27
CA ALA A 122 7.16 -3.63 16.48
C ALA A 122 7.01 -3.92 17.98
N ALA A 123 5.99 -3.35 18.60
CA ALA A 123 5.60 -3.65 19.97
C ALA A 123 4.74 -4.93 20.06
N SER A 124 4.29 -5.45 18.94
CA SER A 124 3.43 -6.62 18.88
C SER A 124 4.24 -7.88 18.67
N THR A 125 3.76 -8.96 19.25
CA THR A 125 4.27 -10.31 19.03
C THR A 125 3.65 -11.00 17.82
N ALA A 126 2.63 -10.41 17.18
CA ALA A 126 1.94 -10.99 16.05
C ALA A 126 2.04 -10.11 14.81
N VAL A 127 2.54 -10.68 13.71
CA VAL A 127 2.67 -10.04 12.41
C VAL A 127 1.95 -10.87 11.37
N THR A 128 1.06 -10.23 10.61
CA THR A 128 0.41 -10.88 9.46
C THR A 128 1.22 -10.60 8.20
N LEU A 129 1.74 -11.65 7.59
CA LEU A 129 2.42 -11.62 6.31
C LEU A 129 1.41 -11.88 5.19
N ARG A 130 1.53 -11.12 4.10
CA ARG A 130 0.74 -11.31 2.90
C ARG A 130 1.65 -11.19 1.67
N VAL A 131 1.78 -12.27 0.90
CA VAL A 131 2.70 -12.34 -0.24
C VAL A 131 1.92 -12.72 -1.49
N GLY A 132 1.94 -11.87 -2.50
CA GLY A 132 1.38 -12.15 -3.82
C GLY A 132 2.38 -12.88 -4.70
N VAL A 133 1.98 -14.01 -5.29
CA VAL A 133 2.81 -14.82 -6.18
C VAL A 133 2.00 -15.21 -7.41
N THR A 134 2.64 -15.26 -8.56
CA THR A 134 2.04 -15.79 -9.80
C THR A 134 3.01 -16.69 -10.53
N THR A 135 2.53 -17.48 -11.47
CA THR A 135 3.34 -18.33 -12.33
C THR A 135 2.80 -18.38 -13.75
N HIS A 136 3.70 -18.47 -14.73
CA HIS A 136 3.38 -18.77 -16.12
C HIS A 136 3.79 -20.21 -16.52
N ALA A 137 4.24 -21.01 -15.55
CA ALA A 137 4.68 -22.38 -15.79
C ALA A 137 3.54 -23.26 -16.32
N LEU A 138 3.89 -24.17 -17.21
CA LEU A 138 2.99 -25.26 -17.63
C LEU A 138 3.07 -26.37 -16.59
N GLY A 139 1.95 -26.69 -15.96
CA GLY A 139 1.85 -27.75 -14.97
C GLY A 139 1.66 -27.23 -13.53
N ASP A 140 1.65 -28.17 -12.60
CA ASP A 140 1.43 -27.89 -11.19
C ASP A 140 2.65 -27.21 -10.57
N ALA A 141 2.53 -25.98 -10.21
CA ALA A 141 3.53 -25.27 -9.42
C ALA A 141 3.04 -25.14 -7.97
N ARG A 142 3.99 -25.19 -7.04
CA ARG A 142 3.74 -24.95 -5.61
C ARG A 142 4.74 -23.94 -5.07
N VAL A 143 4.29 -23.13 -4.14
CA VAL A 143 5.12 -22.18 -3.43
C VAL A 143 4.97 -22.38 -1.92
N GLN A 144 6.04 -22.14 -1.22
CA GLN A 144 6.08 -22.10 0.24
C GLN A 144 6.56 -20.73 0.70
N LEU A 145 5.87 -20.16 1.66
CA LEU A 145 6.33 -19.00 2.40
C LEU A 145 6.98 -19.49 3.69
N LEU A 146 8.20 -19.05 3.93
CA LEU A 146 8.92 -19.34 5.14
C LEU A 146 9.17 -18.05 5.92
N TRP A 147 9.08 -18.14 7.23
CA TRP A 147 9.62 -17.15 8.15
C TRP A 147 10.82 -17.78 8.84
N ASP A 148 11.99 -17.23 8.59
CA ASP A 148 13.28 -17.86 8.88
C ASP A 148 13.35 -19.26 8.22
N THR A 149 13.25 -20.32 9.00
CA THR A 149 13.28 -21.70 8.51
C THR A 149 11.94 -22.43 8.60
N ARG A 150 10.93 -21.81 9.19
CA ARG A 150 9.61 -22.39 9.41
C ARG A 150 8.69 -22.11 8.21
N VAL A 151 8.12 -23.15 7.64
CA VAL A 151 7.04 -22.99 6.64
C VAL A 151 5.81 -22.44 7.34
N VAL A 152 5.35 -21.26 6.91
CA VAL A 152 4.18 -20.57 7.44
C VAL A 152 2.99 -20.67 6.50
N ALA A 153 3.19 -20.73 5.20
CA ALA A 153 2.13 -20.98 4.24
C ALA A 153 2.59 -21.83 3.06
N THR A 154 1.67 -22.56 2.46
CA THR A 154 1.91 -23.33 1.23
C THR A 154 0.70 -23.20 0.33
N SER A 155 0.90 -22.98 -0.96
CA SER A 155 -0.18 -22.93 -1.94
C SER A 155 0.23 -23.55 -3.27
N SER A 156 -0.76 -24.06 -4.00
CA SER A 156 -0.64 -24.34 -5.42
C SER A 156 -0.82 -23.05 -6.21
N LEU A 157 -0.08 -22.92 -7.29
CA LEU A 157 -0.12 -21.73 -8.14
C LEU A 157 -0.83 -22.06 -9.45
N PRO A 158 -2.08 -21.62 -9.64
CA PRO A 158 -2.70 -21.65 -10.95
C PRO A 158 -1.91 -20.80 -11.94
N ARG A 159 -1.85 -21.27 -13.17
CA ARG A 159 -1.16 -20.54 -14.24
C ARG A 159 -1.86 -19.21 -14.51
N ASP A 160 -1.07 -18.14 -14.66
CA ASP A 160 -1.53 -16.79 -15.02
C ASP A 160 -2.54 -16.17 -14.03
N GLU A 161 -2.56 -16.66 -12.81
CA GLU A 161 -3.38 -16.11 -11.74
C GLU A 161 -2.51 -15.60 -10.59
N LEU A 162 -2.95 -14.53 -9.94
CA LEU A 162 -2.31 -14.04 -8.72
C LEU A 162 -2.81 -14.86 -7.53
N THR A 163 -1.92 -15.58 -6.89
CA THR A 163 -2.17 -16.28 -5.64
C THR A 163 -1.62 -15.48 -4.48
N VAL A 164 -2.41 -15.27 -3.44
CA VAL A 164 -1.99 -14.60 -2.22
C VAL A 164 -1.78 -15.65 -1.13
N LEU A 165 -0.55 -15.75 -0.64
CA LEU A 165 -0.24 -16.48 0.59
C LEU A 165 -0.37 -15.50 1.76
N GLN A 166 -1.03 -15.95 2.82
CA GLN A 166 -1.19 -15.15 4.02
C GLN A 166 -1.10 -16.05 5.25
N ASP A 167 -0.38 -15.60 6.25
CA ASP A 167 -0.37 -16.21 7.58
C ASP A 167 0.00 -15.17 8.64
N THR A 168 -0.36 -15.46 9.87
CA THR A 168 0.01 -14.67 11.03
C THR A 168 1.08 -15.41 11.82
N ILE A 169 2.19 -14.75 12.02
CA ILE A 169 3.35 -15.29 12.74
C ILE A 169 3.55 -14.54 14.05
N GLU A 170 4.06 -15.24 15.04
CA GLU A 170 4.54 -14.60 16.25
C GLU A 170 6.03 -14.26 16.07
N VAL A 171 6.37 -13.02 16.41
CA VAL A 171 7.74 -12.53 16.39
C VAL A 171 8.14 -12.15 17.82
N GLU A 172 9.35 -12.46 18.20
CA GLU A 172 9.88 -12.01 19.48
C GLU A 172 10.11 -10.48 19.38
N GLY A 173 9.48 -9.73 20.27
CA GLY A 173 9.71 -8.30 20.35
C GLY A 173 11.16 -8.02 20.68
N GLY A 174 11.80 -7.16 19.90
CA GLY A 174 13.16 -6.69 20.16
C GLY A 174 13.24 -5.66 21.28
#